data_fcf1cc49a2c9ab1327c4403a474a2cdf
#
_entry.id   fcf1cc49a2c9ab1327c4403a474a2cdf
#
_cell.length_a   1.000
_cell.length_b   1.000
_cell.length_c   1.000
_cell.angle_alpha   90.00
_cell.angle_beta   90.00
_cell.angle_gamma   90.00
#
_symmetry.space_group_name_H-M   'P 1'
#
loop_
_entity.id
_entity.type
_entity.pdbx_description
1 polymer ?
#
loop_
_entity_poly.entity_id
_entity_poly.type
_entity_poly.pdbx_seq_one_letter_code
_entity_poly.pdbx_strand_id
1 'polypeptide(L)'
;MLVGSNGSGKSTLLRCVAGLLQYQAGRIHTDLRPALVFQNPDHQLLLPSCGSDLMIGLRGPMVSDQRQRAVHQALAQVGLLGFEQRPIHTLSGGQKQRLAIAGTLAAQADLLLLDEPTALLDPESQREVLHLIRRLCSDPAKPLTALWITHRLEELNLCDGAALMEGGLVGPWCSGASMRSQLAPLPEGQA
;
A
#
# COMPACT_ATOMS: atom_id res chain seq x y z
N MET A 1 -4.86 -8.31 5.57
CA MET A 1 -3.49 -8.57 5.04
C MET A 1 -3.39 -9.94 4.38
N LEU A 2 -2.46 -10.12 3.45
CA LEU A 2 -2.19 -11.40 2.80
C LEU A 2 -0.75 -11.82 3.13
N VAL A 3 -0.58 -12.97 3.75
CA VAL A 3 0.71 -13.51 4.16
C VAL A 3 1.01 -14.82 3.42
N GLY A 4 2.26 -15.30 3.46
CA GLY A 4 2.67 -16.56 2.83
C GLY A 4 4.12 -16.49 2.35
N SER A 5 4.68 -17.63 1.99
CA SER A 5 6.06 -17.75 1.53
C SER A 5 6.33 -17.00 0.22
N ASN A 6 7.60 -16.73 -0.06
CA ASN A 6 8.01 -16.18 -1.35
C ASN A 6 7.63 -17.17 -2.47
N GLY A 7 7.16 -16.62 -3.60
CA GLY A 7 6.69 -17.44 -4.72
C GLY A 7 5.26 -17.99 -4.58
N SER A 8 4.53 -17.75 -3.48
CA SER A 8 3.14 -18.22 -3.32
C SER A 8 2.12 -17.53 -4.24
N GLY A 9 2.51 -16.47 -4.97
CA GLY A 9 1.66 -15.77 -5.94
C GLY A 9 1.05 -14.45 -5.46
N LYS A 10 1.37 -13.96 -4.26
CA LYS A 10 0.77 -12.75 -3.64
C LYS A 10 0.90 -11.50 -4.53
N SER A 11 2.12 -11.16 -4.95
CA SER A 11 2.37 -9.99 -5.81
C SER A 11 1.73 -10.16 -7.19
N THR A 12 1.65 -11.39 -7.72
CA THR A 12 0.94 -11.71 -8.95
C THR A 12 -0.55 -11.41 -8.80
N LEU A 13 -1.16 -11.85 -7.70
CA LEU A 13 -2.56 -11.57 -7.40
C LEU A 13 -2.83 -10.05 -7.34
N LEU A 14 -1.99 -9.29 -6.61
CA LEU A 14 -2.15 -7.83 -6.55
C LEU A 14 -2.07 -7.17 -7.94
N ARG A 15 -1.12 -7.61 -8.77
CA ARG A 15 -0.98 -7.08 -10.13
C ARG A 15 -2.18 -7.42 -11.01
N CYS A 16 -2.78 -8.61 -10.86
CA CYS A 16 -4.02 -8.98 -11.53
C CYS A 16 -5.17 -8.08 -11.07
N VAL A 17 -5.33 -7.85 -9.75
CA VAL A 17 -6.38 -6.97 -9.20
C VAL A 17 -6.18 -5.52 -9.64
N ALA A 18 -4.92 -5.07 -9.75
CA ALA A 18 -4.57 -3.74 -10.27
C ALA A 18 -4.80 -3.59 -11.79
N GLY A 19 -5.10 -4.67 -12.50
CA GLY A 19 -5.21 -4.66 -13.97
C GLY A 19 -3.88 -4.54 -14.71
N LEU A 20 -2.75 -4.77 -14.01
CA LEU A 20 -1.40 -4.69 -14.57
C LEU A 20 -0.92 -6.02 -15.16
N LEU A 21 -1.60 -7.10 -14.83
CA LEU A 21 -1.30 -8.43 -15.34
C LEU A 21 -2.59 -9.11 -15.80
N GLN A 22 -2.57 -9.68 -17.00
CA GLN A 22 -3.68 -10.49 -17.51
C GLN A 22 -3.65 -11.88 -16.85
N TYR A 23 -4.82 -12.37 -16.50
CA TYR A 23 -5.02 -13.74 -15.99
C TYR A 23 -5.70 -14.61 -17.05
N GLN A 24 -5.39 -15.90 -17.05
CA GLN A 24 -5.86 -16.84 -18.10
C GLN A 24 -7.31 -17.26 -17.91
N ALA A 25 -7.80 -17.32 -16.68
CA ALA A 25 -9.13 -17.77 -16.35
C ALA A 25 -9.64 -17.12 -15.06
N GLY A 26 -10.95 -17.19 -14.83
CA GLY A 26 -11.59 -16.62 -13.63
C GLY A 26 -12.21 -15.26 -13.86
N ARG A 27 -12.54 -14.57 -12.77
CA ARG A 27 -13.10 -13.21 -12.78
C ARG A 27 -12.60 -12.46 -11.55
N ILE A 28 -12.26 -11.20 -11.74
CA ILE A 28 -12.02 -10.23 -10.66
C ILE A 28 -13.16 -9.23 -10.73
N HIS A 29 -13.91 -9.09 -9.64
CA HIS A 29 -14.99 -8.11 -9.55
C HIS A 29 -14.75 -7.21 -8.34
N THR A 30 -14.77 -5.90 -8.57
CA THR A 30 -14.68 -4.87 -7.53
C THR A 30 -15.29 -3.58 -8.04
N ASP A 31 -16.06 -2.92 -7.17
CA ASP A 31 -16.58 -1.56 -7.43
C ASP A 31 -15.59 -0.49 -6.96
N LEU A 32 -14.51 -0.90 -6.29
CA LEU A 32 -13.45 -0.01 -5.81
C LEU A 32 -12.41 0.23 -6.91
N ARG A 33 -11.82 1.41 -6.90
CA ARG A 33 -10.72 1.80 -7.80
C ARG A 33 -9.39 1.35 -7.21
N PRO A 34 -8.77 0.29 -7.74
CA PRO A 34 -7.49 -0.20 -7.21
C PRO A 34 -6.33 0.70 -7.64
N ALA A 35 -5.35 0.86 -6.77
CA ALA A 35 -4.05 1.42 -7.10
C ALA A 35 -2.96 0.63 -6.36
N LEU A 36 -1.89 0.28 -7.09
CA LEU A 36 -0.77 -0.51 -6.56
C LEU A 36 0.32 0.42 -6.03
N VAL A 37 0.84 0.09 -4.86
CA VAL A 37 2.06 0.65 -4.28
C VAL A 37 3.11 -0.46 -4.27
N PHE A 38 4.23 -0.22 -4.95
CA PHE A 38 5.31 -1.19 -5.07
C PHE A 38 6.16 -1.25 -3.80
N GLN A 39 6.83 -2.37 -3.60
CA GLN A 39 7.80 -2.59 -2.54
C GLN A 39 8.93 -1.54 -2.57
N ASN A 40 9.46 -1.26 -3.77
CA ASN A 40 10.44 -0.20 -3.98
C ASN A 40 9.75 1.02 -4.62
N PRO A 41 9.62 2.15 -3.89
CA PRO A 41 8.97 3.35 -4.41
C PRO A 41 9.71 3.96 -5.61
N ASP A 42 11.02 3.73 -5.79
CA ASP A 42 11.79 4.24 -6.93
C ASP A 42 11.32 3.65 -8.27
N HIS A 43 10.60 2.52 -8.25
CA HIS A 43 9.98 1.97 -9.46
C HIS A 43 8.67 2.69 -9.87
N GLN A 44 8.14 3.53 -9.00
CA GLN A 44 6.87 4.21 -9.19
C GLN A 44 7.02 5.72 -9.36
N LEU A 45 8.03 6.31 -8.73
CA LEU A 45 8.30 7.75 -8.76
C LEU A 45 9.16 8.10 -9.98
N LEU A 46 8.57 8.81 -10.93
CA LEU A 46 9.13 8.99 -12.28
C LEU A 46 9.63 10.40 -12.57
N LEU A 47 9.07 11.41 -11.89
CA LEU A 47 9.38 12.82 -12.17
C LEU A 47 10.32 13.46 -11.14
N PRO A 48 10.97 14.57 -11.48
CA PRO A 48 12.01 15.17 -10.63
C PRO A 48 11.51 15.66 -9.28
N SER A 49 10.28 16.20 -9.18
CA SER A 49 9.73 16.76 -7.95
C SER A 49 8.46 16.06 -7.48
N CYS A 50 8.19 16.11 -6.17
CA CYS A 50 7.02 15.50 -5.57
C CYS A 50 5.71 15.96 -6.22
N GLY A 51 5.56 17.27 -6.43
CA GLY A 51 4.34 17.83 -7.03
C GLY A 51 4.16 17.41 -8.48
N SER A 52 5.24 17.44 -9.28
CA SER A 52 5.16 17.02 -10.68
C SER A 52 4.77 15.53 -10.80
N ASP A 53 5.31 14.69 -9.94
CA ASP A 53 5.01 13.25 -9.95
C ASP A 53 3.54 12.98 -9.59
N LEU A 54 3.02 13.64 -8.56
CA LEU A 54 1.61 13.52 -8.19
C LEU A 54 0.66 14.05 -9.28
N MET A 55 1.07 15.06 -10.05
CA MET A 55 0.24 15.60 -11.14
C MET A 55 -0.04 14.59 -12.25
N ILE A 56 0.86 13.62 -12.51
CA ILE A 56 0.62 12.54 -13.48
C ILE A 56 -0.57 11.66 -13.04
N GLY A 57 -0.69 11.40 -11.74
CA GLY A 57 -1.74 10.54 -11.19
C GLY A 57 -3.14 11.17 -11.20
N LEU A 58 -3.24 12.49 -11.37
CA LEU A 58 -4.52 13.18 -11.33
C LEU A 58 -5.42 12.77 -12.51
N ARG A 59 -6.67 12.42 -12.22
CA ARG A 59 -7.65 11.98 -13.20
C ARG A 59 -8.69 13.07 -13.52
N GLY A 60 -9.15 13.04 -14.76
CA GLY A 60 -10.23 13.91 -15.23
C GLY A 60 -9.78 15.33 -15.63
N PRO A 61 -10.68 16.10 -16.25
CA PRO A 61 -10.42 17.47 -16.61
C PRO A 61 -10.41 18.35 -15.35
N MET A 62 -9.25 18.92 -15.03
CA MET A 62 -9.07 19.85 -13.90
C MET A 62 -8.35 21.10 -14.38
N VAL A 63 -8.80 22.27 -13.93
CA VAL A 63 -8.05 23.52 -14.11
C VAL A 63 -6.83 23.55 -13.19
N SER A 64 -5.85 24.40 -13.51
CA SER A 64 -4.55 24.46 -12.80
C SER A 64 -4.70 24.52 -11.27
N ASP A 65 -5.57 25.40 -10.77
CA ASP A 65 -5.78 25.58 -9.33
C ASP A 65 -6.37 24.34 -8.64
N GLN A 66 -7.22 23.59 -9.33
CA GLN A 66 -7.77 22.32 -8.82
C GLN A 66 -6.69 21.25 -8.71
N ARG A 67 -5.81 21.17 -9.73
CA ARG A 67 -4.66 20.25 -9.72
C ARG A 67 -3.71 20.56 -8.57
N GLN A 68 -3.36 21.82 -8.39
CA GLN A 68 -2.48 22.24 -7.28
C GLN A 68 -3.10 21.91 -5.92
N ARG A 69 -4.40 22.17 -5.72
CA ARG A 69 -5.11 21.82 -4.49
C ARG A 69 -5.13 20.31 -4.26
N ALA A 70 -5.37 19.49 -5.29
CA ALA A 70 -5.37 18.03 -5.17
C ALA A 70 -3.98 17.49 -4.76
N VAL A 71 -2.90 18.02 -5.36
CA VAL A 71 -1.52 17.69 -4.99
C VAL A 71 -1.24 18.08 -3.55
N HIS A 72 -1.57 19.31 -3.16
CA HIS A 72 -1.38 19.81 -1.80
C HIS A 72 -2.11 18.95 -0.76
N GLN A 73 -3.37 18.59 -1.03
CA GLN A 73 -4.15 17.70 -0.16
C GLN A 73 -3.55 16.30 -0.05
N ALA A 74 -3.11 15.71 -1.17
CA ALA A 74 -2.48 14.40 -1.15
C ALA A 74 -1.18 14.39 -0.33
N LEU A 75 -0.33 15.41 -0.48
CA LEU A 75 0.88 15.57 0.33
C LEU A 75 0.57 15.78 1.81
N ALA A 76 -0.43 16.60 2.13
CA ALA A 76 -0.86 16.82 3.50
C ALA A 76 -1.33 15.52 4.18
N GLN A 77 -2.11 14.69 3.48
CA GLN A 77 -2.61 13.41 3.98
C GLN A 77 -1.51 12.44 4.39
N VAL A 78 -0.35 12.49 3.73
CA VAL A 78 0.79 11.61 4.02
C VAL A 78 1.89 12.26 4.87
N GLY A 79 1.65 13.48 5.39
CA GLY A 79 2.62 14.20 6.22
C GLY A 79 3.82 14.76 5.45
N LEU A 80 3.60 15.12 4.18
CA LEU A 80 4.61 15.75 3.30
C LEU A 80 4.17 17.15 2.83
N LEU A 81 3.39 17.84 3.64
CA LEU A 81 2.94 19.21 3.35
C LEU A 81 4.12 20.13 3.06
N GLY A 82 4.05 20.92 1.98
CA GLY A 82 5.11 21.83 1.57
C GLY A 82 6.22 21.18 0.74
N PHE A 83 6.09 19.91 0.36
CA PHE A 83 7.09 19.19 -0.44
C PHE A 83 6.85 19.29 -1.95
N GLU A 84 5.90 20.08 -2.42
CA GLU A 84 5.49 20.15 -3.83
C GLU A 84 6.68 20.34 -4.77
N GLN A 85 7.60 21.27 -4.43
CA GLN A 85 8.79 21.58 -5.24
C GLN A 85 10.02 20.75 -4.85
N ARG A 86 9.91 19.90 -3.82
CA ARG A 86 11.07 19.14 -3.31
C ARG A 86 11.49 18.07 -4.30
N PRO A 87 12.80 17.98 -4.66
CA PRO A 87 13.31 16.94 -5.54
C PRO A 87 13.19 15.56 -4.89
N ILE A 88 12.67 14.57 -5.64
CA ILE A 88 12.40 13.21 -5.12
C ILE A 88 13.68 12.52 -4.65
N HIS A 89 14.80 12.74 -5.32
CA HIS A 89 16.09 12.13 -4.94
C HIS A 89 16.62 12.60 -3.56
N THR A 90 16.07 13.68 -3.00
CA THR A 90 16.43 14.18 -1.65
C THR A 90 15.59 13.57 -0.53
N LEU A 91 14.60 12.74 -0.86
CA LEU A 91 13.71 12.11 0.11
C LEU A 91 14.36 10.87 0.74
N SER A 92 14.07 10.64 2.03
CA SER A 92 14.35 9.36 2.67
C SER A 92 13.47 8.24 2.09
N GLY A 93 13.83 6.98 2.33
CA GLY A 93 13.03 5.82 1.88
C GLY A 93 11.58 5.88 2.38
N GLY A 94 11.36 6.21 3.66
CA GLY A 94 10.02 6.38 4.23
C GLY A 94 9.25 7.55 3.61
N GLN A 95 9.92 8.67 3.29
CA GLN A 95 9.29 9.79 2.58
C GLN A 95 8.90 9.42 1.17
N LYS A 96 9.75 8.68 0.43
CA LYS A 96 9.42 8.16 -0.91
C LYS A 96 8.22 7.22 -0.87
N GLN A 97 8.18 6.32 0.12
CA GLN A 97 7.04 5.41 0.29
C GLN A 97 5.74 6.17 0.58
N ARG A 98 5.79 7.19 1.43
CA ARG A 98 4.63 8.05 1.70
C ARG A 98 4.21 8.85 0.45
N LEU A 99 5.18 9.30 -0.36
CA LEU A 99 4.89 9.96 -1.63
C LEU A 99 4.22 9.02 -2.64
N ALA A 100 4.66 7.77 -2.74
CA ALA A 100 4.02 6.75 -3.57
C ALA A 100 2.56 6.50 -3.15
N ILE A 101 2.28 6.46 -1.83
CA ILE A 101 0.92 6.39 -1.30
C ILE A 101 0.13 7.67 -1.66
N ALA A 102 0.73 8.86 -1.55
CA ALA A 102 0.08 10.11 -1.97
C ALA A 102 -0.35 10.09 -3.43
N GLY A 103 0.45 9.47 -4.31
CA GLY A 103 0.10 9.28 -5.73
C GLY A 103 -1.20 8.49 -5.91
N THR A 104 -1.43 7.46 -5.11
CA THR A 104 -2.68 6.69 -5.16
C THR A 104 -3.88 7.50 -4.67
N LEU A 105 -3.69 8.32 -3.64
CA LEU A 105 -4.73 9.21 -3.12
C LEU A 105 -5.07 10.32 -4.12
N ALA A 106 -4.07 10.89 -4.79
CA ALA A 106 -4.25 11.88 -5.86
C ALA A 106 -5.02 11.27 -7.05
N ALA A 107 -4.78 10.01 -7.37
CA ALA A 107 -5.52 9.23 -8.36
C ALA A 107 -6.93 8.83 -7.91
N GLN A 108 -7.35 9.25 -6.70
CA GLN A 108 -8.64 8.93 -6.11
C GLN A 108 -8.89 7.42 -5.97
N ALA A 109 -7.88 6.65 -5.62
CA ALA A 109 -8.04 5.24 -5.33
C ALA A 109 -8.91 5.02 -4.09
N ASP A 110 -9.72 3.96 -4.12
CA ASP A 110 -10.55 3.50 -3.00
C ASP A 110 -10.00 2.18 -2.43
N LEU A 111 -9.16 1.48 -3.21
CA LEU A 111 -8.48 0.24 -2.82
C LEU A 111 -6.96 0.39 -3.00
N LEU A 112 -6.23 0.44 -1.90
CA LEU A 112 -4.77 0.37 -1.91
C LEU A 112 -4.32 -1.09 -1.96
N LEU A 113 -3.54 -1.42 -2.96
CA LEU A 113 -2.86 -2.70 -3.10
C LEU A 113 -1.40 -2.49 -2.73
N LEU A 114 -0.94 -3.03 -1.61
CA LEU A 114 0.35 -2.72 -1.01
C LEU A 114 1.24 -3.98 -1.05
N ASP A 115 2.24 -3.97 -1.92
CA ASP A 115 3.18 -5.07 -2.09
C ASP A 115 4.41 -4.85 -1.20
N GLU A 116 4.40 -5.41 0.02
CA GLU A 116 5.46 -5.30 1.03
C GLU A 116 5.97 -3.85 1.25
N PRO A 117 5.10 -2.88 1.51
CA PRO A 117 5.45 -1.46 1.46
C PRO A 117 6.43 -1.00 2.56
N THR A 118 6.76 -1.86 3.51
CA THR A 118 7.68 -1.58 4.62
C THR A 118 9.00 -2.33 4.53
N ALA A 119 9.17 -3.24 3.57
CA ALA A 119 10.30 -4.17 3.54
C ALA A 119 11.67 -3.49 3.43
N LEU A 120 11.76 -2.35 2.74
CA LEU A 120 13.01 -1.61 2.50
C LEU A 120 13.21 -0.41 3.43
N LEU A 121 12.41 -0.30 4.50
CA LEU A 121 12.40 0.84 5.40
C LEU A 121 13.09 0.50 6.73
N ASP A 122 13.66 1.53 7.36
CA ASP A 122 14.10 1.46 8.74
C ASP A 122 12.90 1.31 9.70
N PRO A 123 13.11 0.84 10.95
CA PRO A 123 12.02 0.54 11.87
C PRO A 123 11.12 1.73 12.23
N GLU A 124 11.63 2.95 12.19
CA GLU A 124 10.84 4.16 12.46
C GLU A 124 9.93 4.47 11.28
N SER A 125 10.49 4.52 10.07
CA SER A 125 9.75 4.71 8.82
C SER A 125 8.69 3.62 8.60
N GLN A 126 8.97 2.36 8.97
CA GLN A 126 7.99 1.27 8.93
C GLN A 126 6.76 1.59 9.77
N ARG A 127 6.97 2.01 11.04
CA ARG A 127 5.87 2.38 11.94
C ARG A 127 5.07 3.57 11.41
N GLU A 128 5.76 4.59 10.87
CA GLU A 128 5.08 5.74 10.27
C GLU A 128 4.16 5.34 9.11
N VAL A 129 4.63 4.49 8.19
CA VAL A 129 3.85 4.00 7.06
C VAL A 129 2.67 3.14 7.52
N LEU A 130 2.88 2.24 8.49
CA LEU A 130 1.81 1.43 9.09
C LEU A 130 0.70 2.30 9.70
N HIS A 131 1.08 3.28 10.53
CA HIS A 131 0.13 4.19 11.16
C HIS A 131 -0.59 5.09 10.14
N LEU A 132 0.13 5.53 9.11
CA LEU A 132 -0.47 6.31 8.02
C LEU A 132 -1.59 5.50 7.35
N ILE A 133 -1.31 4.27 6.92
CA ILE A 133 -2.30 3.44 6.23
C ILE A 133 -3.48 3.13 7.15
N ARG A 134 -3.22 2.79 8.43
CA ARG A 134 -4.30 2.56 9.40
C ARG A 134 -5.19 3.79 9.55
N ARG A 135 -4.60 4.98 9.67
CA ARG A 135 -5.34 6.24 9.75
C ARG A 135 -6.20 6.49 8.50
N LEU A 136 -5.63 6.28 7.30
CA LEU A 136 -6.35 6.45 6.04
C LEU A 136 -7.53 5.48 5.91
N CYS A 137 -7.37 4.22 6.34
CA CYS A 137 -8.46 3.23 6.32
C CYS A 137 -9.53 3.48 7.39
N SER A 138 -9.20 4.21 8.47
CA SER A 138 -10.12 4.51 9.56
C SER A 138 -10.87 5.85 9.40
N ASP A 139 -10.63 6.58 8.31
CA ASP A 139 -11.31 7.87 8.05
C ASP A 139 -12.75 7.64 7.60
N PRO A 140 -13.75 8.01 8.43
CA PRO A 140 -15.16 7.80 8.11
C PRO A 140 -15.65 8.70 6.96
N ALA A 141 -14.96 9.83 6.71
CA ALA A 141 -15.35 10.76 5.66
C ALA A 141 -14.97 10.26 4.26
N LYS A 142 -13.93 9.44 4.17
CA LYS A 142 -13.45 8.85 2.91
C LYS A 142 -12.94 7.44 3.18
N PRO A 143 -13.82 6.45 3.26
CA PRO A 143 -13.42 5.08 3.56
C PRO A 143 -12.46 4.57 2.48
N LEU A 144 -11.33 4.02 2.92
CA LEU A 144 -10.29 3.47 2.07
C LEU A 144 -10.04 2.04 2.50
N THR A 145 -9.98 1.13 1.54
CA THR A 145 -9.64 -0.27 1.79
C THR A 145 -8.18 -0.50 1.44
N ALA A 146 -7.46 -1.26 2.27
CA ALA A 146 -6.09 -1.67 1.98
C ALA A 146 -5.96 -3.21 1.95
N LEU A 147 -5.48 -3.75 0.84
CA LEU A 147 -5.00 -5.12 0.75
C LEU A 147 -3.48 -5.09 0.78
N TRP A 148 -2.90 -5.57 1.88
CA TRP A 148 -1.48 -5.47 2.19
C TRP A 148 -0.84 -6.85 2.18
N ILE A 149 0.23 -7.01 1.40
CA ILE A 149 1.11 -8.18 1.45
C ILE A 149 2.24 -7.90 2.43
N THR A 150 2.49 -8.84 3.33
CA THR A 150 3.63 -8.80 4.23
C THR A 150 4.12 -10.21 4.57
N HIS A 151 5.38 -10.32 4.94
CA HIS A 151 5.97 -11.49 5.60
C HIS A 151 6.31 -11.19 7.07
N ARG A 152 5.99 -10.00 7.57
CA ARG A 152 6.30 -9.53 8.92
C ARG A 152 5.11 -9.78 9.84
N LEU A 153 5.26 -10.71 10.78
CA LEU A 153 4.17 -11.13 11.67
C LEU A 153 3.70 -10.03 12.63
N GLU A 154 4.58 -9.10 12.99
CA GLU A 154 4.23 -7.97 13.85
C GLU A 154 3.23 -7.01 13.21
N GLU A 155 3.21 -6.90 11.89
CA GLU A 155 2.28 -6.04 11.15
C GLU A 155 0.84 -6.54 11.23
N LEU A 156 0.65 -7.85 11.42
CA LEU A 156 -0.67 -8.48 11.56
C LEU A 156 -1.48 -7.94 12.74
N ASN A 157 -0.84 -7.35 13.75
CA ASN A 157 -1.55 -6.73 14.87
C ASN A 157 -2.36 -5.48 14.48
N LEU A 158 -2.09 -4.90 13.31
CA LEU A 158 -2.71 -3.67 12.83
C LEU A 158 -3.77 -3.89 11.76
N CYS A 159 -4.05 -5.15 11.38
CA CYS A 159 -5.05 -5.45 10.38
C CYS A 159 -6.38 -5.96 10.96
N ASP A 160 -7.45 -5.72 10.27
CA ASP A 160 -8.79 -6.20 10.62
C ASP A 160 -8.92 -7.70 10.30
N GLY A 161 -8.26 -8.17 9.23
CA GLY A 161 -8.24 -9.56 8.82
C GLY A 161 -6.99 -9.94 8.05
N ALA A 162 -6.63 -11.21 8.12
CA ALA A 162 -5.52 -11.79 7.38
C ALA A 162 -5.90 -13.15 6.77
N ALA A 163 -5.23 -13.50 5.67
CA ALA A 163 -5.32 -14.81 5.05
C ALA A 163 -3.92 -15.30 4.66
N LEU A 164 -3.70 -16.60 4.75
CA LEU A 164 -2.48 -17.26 4.27
C LEU A 164 -2.64 -17.64 2.80
N MET A 165 -1.62 -17.35 1.99
CA MET A 165 -1.56 -17.80 0.60
C MET A 165 -0.43 -18.80 0.41
N GLU A 166 -0.79 -20.02 -0.03
CA GLU A 166 0.13 -21.13 -0.29
C GLU A 166 -0.20 -21.78 -1.64
N GLY A 167 0.82 -22.07 -2.43
CA GLY A 167 0.65 -22.75 -3.73
C GLY A 167 -0.33 -22.06 -4.69
N GLY A 168 -0.46 -20.74 -4.62
CA GLY A 168 -1.41 -19.98 -5.45
C GLY A 168 -2.84 -19.92 -4.90
N LEU A 169 -3.13 -20.55 -3.77
CA LEU A 169 -4.45 -20.56 -3.15
C LEU A 169 -4.49 -19.68 -1.91
N VAL A 170 -5.55 -18.88 -1.78
CA VAL A 170 -5.80 -18.04 -0.60
C VAL A 170 -6.68 -18.85 0.36
N GLY A 171 -6.18 -19.06 1.57
CA GLY A 171 -6.91 -19.73 2.64
C GLY A 171 -8.02 -18.86 3.25
N PRO A 172 -8.71 -19.37 4.28
CA PRO A 172 -9.77 -18.63 4.95
C PRO A 172 -9.23 -17.38 5.65
N TRP A 173 -10.03 -16.32 5.69
CA TRP A 173 -9.75 -15.10 6.42
C TRP A 173 -9.99 -15.31 7.91
N CYS A 174 -9.07 -14.82 8.74
CA CYS A 174 -9.21 -14.74 10.19
C CYS A 174 -8.69 -13.41 10.72
N SER A 175 -8.81 -13.15 12.03
CA SER A 175 -8.22 -11.94 12.62
C SER A 175 -6.70 -11.94 12.48
N GLY A 176 -6.09 -10.75 12.39
CA GLY A 176 -4.62 -10.65 12.34
C GLY A 176 -3.94 -11.31 13.53
N ALA A 177 -4.50 -11.20 14.74
CA ALA A 177 -4.01 -11.85 15.94
C ALA A 177 -4.05 -13.40 15.83
N SER A 178 -5.15 -13.95 15.30
CA SER A 178 -5.29 -15.38 15.06
C SER A 178 -4.26 -15.87 14.03
N MET A 179 -4.11 -15.17 12.92
CA MET A 179 -3.11 -15.49 11.89
C MET A 179 -1.69 -15.45 12.45
N ARG A 180 -1.38 -14.42 13.24
CA ARG A 180 -0.07 -14.30 13.89
C ARG A 180 0.21 -15.49 14.79
N SER A 181 -0.76 -15.93 15.59
CA SER A 181 -0.62 -17.10 16.47
C SER A 181 -0.41 -18.40 15.70
N GLN A 182 -1.04 -18.55 14.55
CA GLN A 182 -0.88 -19.73 13.68
C GLN A 182 0.50 -19.78 13.01
N LEU A 183 1.08 -18.62 12.69
CA LEU A 183 2.36 -18.51 11.99
C LEU A 183 3.55 -18.32 12.93
N ALA A 184 3.32 -17.99 14.20
CA ALA A 184 4.39 -17.90 15.19
C ALA A 184 5.03 -19.28 15.38
N PRO A 185 6.38 -19.38 15.40
CA PRO A 185 7.02 -20.65 15.75
C PRO A 185 6.55 -21.09 17.14
N LEU A 186 6.29 -22.40 17.30
CA LEU A 186 6.01 -22.96 18.61
C LEU A 186 7.15 -22.60 19.55
N PRO A 187 6.87 -22.24 20.83
CA PRO A 187 7.92 -21.96 21.78
C PRO A 187 8.82 -23.20 21.91
N GLU A 188 10.10 -23.05 21.67
CA GLU A 188 11.09 -24.09 21.92
C GLU A 188 11.06 -24.43 23.40
N GLY A 189 10.54 -25.63 23.74
CA GLY A 189 10.61 -26.14 25.07
C GLY A 189 9.30 -26.63 25.66
N GLN A 190 8.84 -27.78 25.18
CA GLN A 190 8.18 -28.83 25.98
C GLN A 190 8.27 -30.13 25.17
N ALA A 191 9.44 -30.75 25.22
CA ALA A 191 9.64 -32.17 24.93
C ALA A 191 10.15 -32.85 26.19
#